data_6cfb45cb3b314a19f5df608079eee7ce
#
_entry.id   6cfb45cb3b314a19f5df608079eee7ce
#
_cell.length_a   1.000
_cell.length_b   1.000
_cell.length_c   1.000
_cell.angle_alpha   90.00
_cell.angle_beta   90.00
_cell.angle_gamma   90.00
#
_symmetry.space_group_name_H-M   'P 1'
#
loop_
_entity.id
_entity.type
_entity.pdbx_description
1 polymer ?
#
loop_
_entity_poly.entity_id
_entity_poly.type
_entity_poly.pdbx_seq_one_letter_code
_entity_poly.pdbx_strand_id
1 'polypeptide(L)'
;MFRTNMTIAGFDPELAEALAGERRRQEEHVELIASENYASPRVLEAQGSVLTNKYAEGYPGKRYYGGCKYVDVAEQLAIDRAKKLFGADYANVQPHSGSQANAAAYLALVQPGDPILGMSLDHGGHLTHGAKVNFSGKLFRAAQYGIHPETGEIDYEQVQRLAEEHRPKMIVAGFSAYSRVIDWARFETIARGVGAYFVVDMAHVAGLVAAGVYPSPLAHADVVTTTTHKTLRGPRGGLILARANEEITRKLNSLVFPGTQGGPLMHVIAAKAVALLEALQPEFREYQRQVLTNARAMAARLASRGYQIVSGGTDNHLFLMSLADRNITGKDADAALGRANITVNKNAVPNDPRPPMVASGLRIGTPASTTRGFQVREVEQVADFIAEVLDAEAAPAAIERVRPRVLELCGRFPVYG
;
A
#
# COMPACT_ATOMS: atom_id res chain seq x y z
N MET A 1 9.81 -15.96 36.61
CA MET A 1 9.31 -16.88 35.58
C MET A 1 7.98 -16.38 35.05
N PHE A 2 7.78 -16.35 33.73
CA PHE A 2 6.53 -15.89 33.14
C PHE A 2 5.38 -16.85 33.44
N ARG A 3 4.18 -16.31 33.66
CA ARG A 3 2.95 -17.08 33.88
C ARG A 3 2.02 -16.88 32.68
N THR A 4 1.25 -17.88 32.34
CA THR A 4 0.32 -17.85 31.19
C THR A 4 -0.84 -16.84 31.32
N ASN A 5 -1.15 -16.41 32.55
CA ASN A 5 -2.19 -15.42 32.85
C ASN A 5 -1.69 -13.97 32.94
N MET A 6 -0.43 -13.70 32.57
CA MET A 6 0.08 -12.33 32.50
C MET A 6 -0.57 -11.61 31.30
N THR A 7 -1.23 -10.48 31.57
CA THR A 7 -1.90 -9.67 30.58
C THR A 7 -1.40 -8.24 30.62
N ILE A 8 -1.52 -7.51 29.52
CA ILE A 8 -1.20 -6.08 29.45
C ILE A 8 -2.08 -5.31 30.44
N ALA A 9 -3.38 -5.59 30.47
CA ALA A 9 -4.33 -4.90 31.37
C ALA A 9 -3.99 -5.03 32.85
N GLY A 10 -3.39 -6.16 33.25
CA GLY A 10 -2.97 -6.38 34.64
C GLY A 10 -1.60 -5.76 35.00
N PHE A 11 -0.90 -5.19 34.01
CA PHE A 11 0.47 -4.66 34.21
C PHE A 11 0.62 -3.21 33.75
N ASP A 12 0.04 -2.87 32.60
CA ASP A 12 0.11 -1.55 31.97
C ASP A 12 -1.30 -1.11 31.53
N PRO A 13 -2.07 -0.51 32.45
CA PRO A 13 -3.45 -0.10 32.17
C PRO A 13 -3.53 1.04 31.13
N GLU A 14 -2.53 1.92 31.04
CA GLU A 14 -2.50 2.99 30.02
C GLU A 14 -2.40 2.41 28.61
N LEU A 15 -1.49 1.47 28.40
CA LEU A 15 -1.36 0.78 27.11
C LEU A 15 -2.59 -0.06 26.81
N ALA A 16 -3.16 -0.73 27.82
CA ALA A 16 -4.40 -1.51 27.65
C ALA A 16 -5.56 -0.64 27.19
N GLU A 17 -5.73 0.57 27.76
CA GLU A 17 -6.76 1.53 27.33
C GLU A 17 -6.50 2.06 25.91
N ALA A 18 -5.26 2.34 25.55
CA ALA A 18 -4.90 2.75 24.18
C ALA A 18 -5.25 1.67 23.14
N LEU A 19 -4.95 0.40 23.45
CA LEU A 19 -5.31 -0.74 22.58
C LEU A 19 -6.83 -0.92 22.47
N ALA A 20 -7.55 -0.79 23.57
CA ALA A 20 -9.01 -0.86 23.59
C ALA A 20 -9.63 0.32 22.84
N GLY A 21 -9.06 1.51 22.96
CA GLY A 21 -9.46 2.72 22.24
C GLY A 21 -9.29 2.58 20.74
N GLU A 22 -8.14 2.06 20.27
CA GLU A 22 -7.90 1.82 18.84
C GLU A 22 -8.84 0.73 18.28
N ARG A 23 -9.08 -0.36 19.02
CA ARG A 23 -10.05 -1.37 18.62
C ARG A 23 -11.44 -0.75 18.45
N ARG A 24 -11.88 0.07 19.39
CA ARG A 24 -13.17 0.79 19.33
C ARG A 24 -13.22 1.74 18.14
N ARG A 25 -12.13 2.50 17.87
CA ARG A 25 -12.04 3.36 16.70
C ARG A 25 -12.22 2.57 15.40
N GLN A 26 -11.56 1.43 15.27
CA GLN A 26 -11.69 0.58 14.07
C GLN A 26 -13.11 0.02 13.89
N GLU A 27 -13.83 -0.27 14.98
CA GLU A 27 -15.22 -0.69 14.91
C GLU A 27 -16.17 0.47 14.54
N GLU A 28 -15.94 1.66 15.08
CA GLU A 28 -16.85 2.80 14.99
C GLU A 28 -16.60 3.69 13.77
N HIS A 29 -15.44 3.58 13.09
CA HIS A 29 -15.11 4.39 11.94
C HIS A 29 -15.23 3.62 10.63
N VAL A 30 -15.66 4.31 9.56
CA VAL A 30 -15.47 3.85 8.19
C VAL A 30 -14.06 4.19 7.75
N GLU A 31 -13.22 3.16 7.58
CA GLU A 31 -11.84 3.32 7.16
C GLU A 31 -11.74 3.38 5.62
N LEU A 32 -11.26 4.51 5.10
CA LEU A 32 -11.09 4.77 3.68
C LEU A 32 -9.66 5.18 3.30
N ILE A 33 -8.70 5.08 4.22
CA ILE A 33 -7.29 5.24 3.86
C ILE A 33 -6.89 4.10 2.94
N ALA A 34 -6.52 4.43 1.70
CA ALA A 34 -6.26 3.46 0.63
C ALA A 34 -5.13 2.45 0.92
N SER A 35 -4.25 2.76 1.87
CA SER A 35 -3.11 1.94 2.29
C SER A 35 -3.39 1.13 3.57
N GLU A 36 -4.60 1.14 4.09
CA GLU A 36 -5.01 0.40 5.28
C GLU A 36 -5.96 -0.74 4.95
N ASN A 37 -5.94 -1.77 5.81
CA ASN A 37 -6.82 -2.92 5.74
C ASN A 37 -6.87 -3.62 7.11
N TYR A 38 -7.84 -4.49 7.31
CA TYR A 38 -7.95 -5.31 8.51
C TYR A 38 -7.34 -6.68 8.27
N ALA A 39 -6.30 -7.02 9.03
CA ALA A 39 -5.69 -8.34 8.99
C ALA A 39 -6.62 -9.39 9.63
N SER A 40 -6.63 -10.61 9.09
CA SER A 40 -7.45 -11.69 9.64
C SER A 40 -6.99 -12.09 11.04
N PRO A 41 -7.88 -12.69 11.87
CA PRO A 41 -7.49 -13.25 13.17
C PRO A 41 -6.29 -14.21 13.10
N ARG A 42 -6.17 -15.02 12.03
CA ARG A 42 -5.04 -15.93 11.81
C ARG A 42 -3.73 -15.19 11.60
N VAL A 43 -3.77 -14.07 10.88
CA VAL A 43 -2.59 -13.20 10.68
C VAL A 43 -2.17 -12.58 12.01
N LEU A 44 -3.14 -12.12 12.83
CA LEU A 44 -2.87 -11.56 14.16
C LEU A 44 -2.32 -12.62 15.13
N GLU A 45 -2.84 -13.85 15.09
CA GLU A 45 -2.33 -14.98 15.86
C GLU A 45 -0.87 -15.29 15.53
N ALA A 46 -0.51 -15.33 14.24
CA ALA A 46 0.86 -15.55 13.80
C ALA A 46 1.79 -14.40 14.24
N GLN A 47 1.32 -13.15 14.20
CA GLN A 47 2.04 -11.97 14.69
C GLN A 47 2.36 -12.06 16.19
N GLY A 48 1.44 -12.55 17.01
CA GLY A 48 1.60 -12.73 18.44
C GLY A 48 2.30 -14.03 18.85
N SER A 49 2.85 -14.79 17.92
CA SER A 49 3.44 -16.11 18.19
C SER A 49 4.82 -16.04 18.83
N VAL A 50 5.24 -17.16 19.43
CA VAL A 50 6.58 -17.33 20.05
C VAL A 50 7.74 -17.21 19.05
N LEU A 51 7.47 -17.18 17.76
CA LEU A 51 8.48 -16.96 16.72
C LEU A 51 9.17 -15.60 16.85
N THR A 52 8.58 -14.63 17.58
CA THR A 52 9.23 -13.37 17.95
C THR A 52 10.52 -13.55 18.71
N ASN A 53 10.70 -14.68 19.43
CA ASN A 53 11.87 -14.93 20.26
C ASN A 53 13.06 -15.48 19.44
N LYS A 54 12.87 -15.87 18.17
CA LYS A 54 13.90 -16.58 17.41
C LYS A 54 14.73 -15.66 16.53
N TYR A 55 16.04 -15.66 16.77
CA TYR A 55 17.03 -14.99 15.93
C TYR A 55 17.45 -15.91 14.78
N ALA A 56 17.26 -15.49 13.52
CA ALA A 56 17.38 -16.36 12.35
C ALA A 56 18.10 -15.68 11.15
N GLU A 57 19.24 -15.02 11.40
CA GLU A 57 20.07 -14.45 10.33
C GLU A 57 20.46 -15.49 9.29
N GLY A 58 20.48 -15.11 8.03
CA GLY A 58 20.66 -15.95 6.88
C GLY A 58 19.31 -16.31 6.24
N TYR A 59 19.27 -17.46 5.56
CA TYR A 59 18.12 -17.94 4.79
C TYR A 59 17.81 -19.40 5.14
N PRO A 60 16.62 -19.95 4.80
CA PRO A 60 16.28 -21.33 5.07
C PRO A 60 17.38 -22.30 4.64
N GLY A 61 17.81 -23.19 5.55
CA GLY A 61 18.92 -24.13 5.34
C GLY A 61 20.32 -23.51 5.37
N LYS A 62 20.46 -22.20 5.47
CA LYS A 62 21.74 -21.46 5.48
C LYS A 62 21.71 -20.38 6.56
N ARG A 63 21.48 -20.75 7.83
CA ARG A 63 21.41 -19.84 8.97
C ARG A 63 22.75 -19.70 9.68
N TYR A 64 22.98 -18.52 10.25
CA TYR A 64 24.14 -18.29 11.11
C TYR A 64 23.94 -18.80 12.54
N TYR A 65 22.71 -19.13 12.93
CA TYR A 65 22.34 -19.56 14.29
C TYR A 65 21.67 -20.92 14.28
N GLY A 66 21.89 -21.69 15.37
CA GLY A 66 21.21 -22.96 15.59
C GLY A 66 19.72 -22.81 15.94
N GLY A 67 18.98 -23.91 15.97
CA GLY A 67 17.58 -23.93 16.41
C GLY A 67 16.57 -23.39 15.38
N CYS A 68 16.94 -23.31 14.10
CA CYS A 68 16.11 -22.69 13.05
C CYS A 68 15.17 -23.66 12.33
N LYS A 69 15.13 -24.93 12.70
CA LYS A 69 14.34 -25.98 12.02
C LYS A 69 12.91 -25.58 11.69
N TYR A 70 12.19 -24.96 12.63
CA TYR A 70 10.77 -24.61 12.46
C TYR A 70 10.56 -23.24 11.81
N VAL A 71 11.45 -22.26 12.08
CA VAL A 71 11.40 -20.98 11.40
C VAL A 71 11.77 -21.09 9.92
N ASP A 72 12.64 -22.06 9.56
CA ASP A 72 12.92 -22.37 8.16
C ASP A 72 11.66 -22.86 7.42
N VAL A 73 10.84 -23.68 8.08
CA VAL A 73 9.55 -24.11 7.51
C VAL A 73 8.62 -22.92 7.29
N ALA A 74 8.52 -22.03 8.29
CA ALA A 74 7.65 -20.84 8.18
C ALA A 74 8.09 -19.92 7.03
N GLU A 75 9.39 -19.64 6.93
CA GLU A 75 9.92 -18.78 5.86
C GLU A 75 9.81 -19.46 4.48
N GLN A 76 10.10 -20.76 4.37
CA GLN A 76 9.95 -21.49 3.11
C GLN A 76 8.50 -21.49 2.63
N LEU A 77 7.52 -21.68 3.54
CA LEU A 77 6.10 -21.58 3.20
C LEU A 77 5.73 -20.19 2.66
N ALA A 78 6.28 -19.12 3.27
CA ALA A 78 6.04 -17.76 2.79
C ALA A 78 6.62 -17.55 1.38
N ILE A 79 7.85 -18.03 1.14
CA ILE A 79 8.53 -17.95 -0.16
C ILE A 79 7.73 -18.70 -1.24
N ASP A 80 7.37 -19.96 -0.98
CA ASP A 80 6.68 -20.81 -1.95
C ASP A 80 5.29 -20.28 -2.29
N ARG A 81 4.57 -19.79 -1.28
CA ARG A 81 3.25 -19.16 -1.46
C ARG A 81 3.33 -17.84 -2.24
N ALA A 82 4.35 -17.02 -1.96
CA ALA A 82 4.57 -15.78 -2.73
C ALA A 82 4.88 -16.10 -4.20
N LYS A 83 5.78 -17.04 -4.46
CA LYS A 83 6.11 -17.49 -5.82
C LYS A 83 4.87 -18.01 -6.55
N LYS A 84 4.08 -18.86 -5.90
CA LYS A 84 2.85 -19.43 -6.48
C LYS A 84 1.80 -18.36 -6.76
N LEU A 85 1.60 -17.44 -5.81
CA LEU A 85 0.56 -16.40 -5.88
C LEU A 85 0.79 -15.42 -7.04
N PHE A 86 2.04 -15.01 -7.22
CA PHE A 86 2.41 -13.99 -8.23
C PHE A 86 2.98 -14.59 -9.52
N GLY A 87 3.23 -15.89 -9.59
CA GLY A 87 3.91 -16.53 -10.73
C GLY A 87 5.38 -16.12 -10.84
N ALA A 88 6.04 -15.84 -9.71
CA ALA A 88 7.43 -15.43 -9.67
C ALA A 88 8.38 -16.63 -9.56
N ASP A 89 9.59 -16.50 -10.11
CA ASP A 89 10.63 -17.52 -9.96
C ASP A 89 11.43 -17.34 -8.67
N TYR A 90 11.47 -16.09 -8.16
CA TYR A 90 12.15 -15.69 -6.93
C TYR A 90 11.24 -14.89 -6.03
N ALA A 91 11.35 -15.11 -4.71
CA ALA A 91 10.72 -14.30 -3.67
C ALA A 91 11.66 -14.16 -2.47
N ASN A 92 11.78 -12.93 -1.94
CA ASN A 92 12.41 -12.67 -0.64
C ASN A 92 11.36 -12.05 0.29
N VAL A 93 11.06 -12.74 1.39
CA VAL A 93 9.99 -12.38 2.34
C VAL A 93 10.52 -11.68 3.60
N GLN A 94 11.85 -11.46 3.69
CA GLN A 94 12.48 -10.86 4.85
C GLN A 94 12.38 -9.35 4.97
N PRO A 95 12.16 -8.51 3.91
CA PRO A 95 12.06 -7.07 4.09
C PRO A 95 11.03 -6.69 5.17
N HIS A 96 11.47 -5.86 6.13
CA HIS A 96 10.63 -5.41 7.25
C HIS A 96 9.53 -4.45 6.80
N SER A 97 9.75 -3.74 5.70
CA SER A 97 8.79 -2.80 5.10
C SER A 97 8.97 -2.71 3.58
N GLY A 98 8.00 -2.09 2.89
CA GLY A 98 8.14 -1.76 1.47
C GLY A 98 9.33 -0.84 1.20
N SER A 99 9.60 0.13 2.07
CA SER A 99 10.76 1.01 1.93
C SER A 99 12.09 0.26 2.00
N GLN A 100 12.20 -0.76 2.86
CA GLN A 100 13.40 -1.60 2.93
C GLN A 100 13.50 -2.57 1.75
N ALA A 101 12.37 -3.06 1.24
CA ALA A 101 12.34 -3.83 0.00
C ALA A 101 12.86 -2.99 -1.18
N ASN A 102 12.40 -1.74 -1.30
CA ASN A 102 12.89 -0.80 -2.30
C ASN A 102 14.38 -0.48 -2.12
N ALA A 103 14.83 -0.23 -0.89
CA ALA A 103 16.24 0.07 -0.62
C ALA A 103 17.16 -1.10 -1.04
N ALA A 104 16.79 -2.33 -0.66
CA ALA A 104 17.55 -3.52 -1.05
C ALA A 104 17.55 -3.73 -2.57
N ALA A 105 16.39 -3.57 -3.22
CA ALA A 105 16.25 -3.69 -4.66
C ALA A 105 17.12 -2.65 -5.42
N TYR A 106 17.07 -1.39 -4.99
CA TYR A 106 17.82 -0.33 -5.64
C TYR A 106 19.33 -0.54 -5.49
N LEU A 107 19.80 -0.81 -4.28
CA LEU A 107 21.23 -1.06 -4.02
C LEU A 107 21.74 -2.36 -4.69
N ALA A 108 20.86 -3.31 -5.00
CA ALA A 108 21.22 -4.51 -5.76
C ALA A 108 21.47 -4.22 -7.25
N LEU A 109 20.82 -3.19 -7.80
CA LEU A 109 20.81 -2.89 -9.23
C LEU A 109 21.71 -1.72 -9.60
N VAL A 110 21.82 -0.69 -8.74
CA VAL A 110 22.51 0.57 -9.02
C VAL A 110 23.37 1.01 -7.82
N GLN A 111 24.32 1.90 -8.07
CA GLN A 111 25.24 2.42 -7.06
C GLN A 111 24.77 3.78 -6.53
N PRO A 112 25.10 4.15 -5.27
CA PRO A 112 24.93 5.51 -4.79
C PRO A 112 25.55 6.52 -5.76
N GLY A 113 24.80 7.59 -6.08
CA GLY A 113 25.18 8.60 -7.08
C GLY A 113 24.70 8.31 -8.51
N ASP A 114 24.21 7.11 -8.80
CA ASP A 114 23.64 6.81 -10.12
C ASP A 114 22.33 7.58 -10.36
N PRO A 115 22.03 7.94 -11.62
CA PRO A 115 20.75 8.55 -11.98
C PRO A 115 19.62 7.52 -11.95
N ILE A 116 18.50 7.92 -11.35
CA ILE A 116 17.24 7.15 -11.34
C ILE A 116 16.08 8.02 -11.81
N LEU A 117 15.04 7.41 -12.35
CA LEU A 117 13.82 8.09 -12.76
C LEU A 117 12.63 7.45 -12.04
N GLY A 118 11.81 8.25 -11.34
CA GLY A 118 10.64 7.76 -10.60
C GLY A 118 9.47 8.75 -10.67
N MET A 119 8.29 8.31 -10.24
CA MET A 119 7.10 9.17 -10.21
C MET A 119 7.21 10.22 -9.11
N SER A 120 6.90 11.48 -9.43
CA SER A 120 6.85 12.59 -8.47
C SER A 120 5.84 12.32 -7.35
N LEU A 121 6.23 12.69 -6.12
CA LEU A 121 5.36 12.60 -4.95
C LEU A 121 4.06 13.40 -5.14
N ASP A 122 4.15 14.59 -5.70
CA ASP A 122 3.02 15.49 -5.94
C ASP A 122 2.05 14.96 -7.02
N HIS A 123 2.52 14.01 -7.83
CA HIS A 123 1.74 13.36 -8.88
C HIS A 123 1.32 11.92 -8.51
N GLY A 124 1.44 11.55 -7.24
CA GLY A 124 0.99 10.26 -6.73
C GLY A 124 2.08 9.20 -6.57
N GLY A 125 3.36 9.54 -6.77
CA GLY A 125 4.47 8.64 -6.47
C GLY A 125 4.61 8.32 -4.98
N HIS A 126 5.54 7.43 -4.64
CA HIS A 126 5.89 7.13 -3.26
C HIS A 126 7.19 7.87 -2.87
N LEU A 127 7.39 8.12 -1.56
CA LEU A 127 8.61 8.73 -1.03
C LEU A 127 9.88 8.04 -1.55
N THR A 128 9.87 6.70 -1.65
CA THR A 128 11.01 5.92 -2.11
C THR A 128 11.25 5.96 -3.62
N HIS A 129 10.44 6.70 -4.39
CA HIS A 129 10.62 6.86 -5.83
C HIS A 129 11.49 8.10 -6.19
N GLY A 130 12.40 8.49 -5.32
CA GLY A 130 13.34 9.58 -5.55
C GLY A 130 13.01 10.90 -4.85
N ALA A 131 12.07 10.92 -3.89
CA ALA A 131 11.78 12.13 -3.14
C ALA A 131 13.00 12.62 -2.34
N LYS A 132 13.35 13.89 -2.42
CA LYS A 132 14.57 14.50 -1.84
C LYS A 132 14.75 14.24 -0.35
N VAL A 133 13.65 14.12 0.40
CA VAL A 133 13.68 13.88 1.85
C VAL A 133 13.93 12.41 2.22
N ASN A 134 13.76 11.50 1.26
CA ASN A 134 13.88 10.06 1.44
C ASN A 134 15.29 9.56 1.08
N PHE A 135 15.64 8.32 1.53
CA PHE A 135 16.92 7.69 1.20
C PHE A 135 17.16 7.66 -0.32
N SER A 136 16.12 7.43 -1.12
CA SER A 136 16.22 7.32 -2.56
C SER A 136 16.67 8.63 -3.23
N GLY A 137 16.16 9.77 -2.77
CA GLY A 137 16.59 11.08 -3.24
C GLY A 137 17.90 11.59 -2.61
N LYS A 138 18.36 10.96 -1.51
CA LYS A 138 19.62 11.28 -0.85
C LYS A 138 20.79 10.48 -1.41
N LEU A 139 20.56 9.21 -1.78
CA LEU A 139 21.60 8.31 -2.30
C LEU A 139 21.76 8.40 -3.81
N PHE A 140 20.68 8.69 -4.54
CA PHE A 140 20.66 8.68 -6.01
C PHE A 140 20.37 10.06 -6.59
N ARG A 141 20.77 10.29 -7.83
CA ARG A 141 20.39 11.48 -8.59
C ARG A 141 19.02 11.24 -9.22
N ALA A 142 17.97 11.60 -8.50
CA ALA A 142 16.60 11.32 -8.90
C ALA A 142 16.04 12.41 -9.82
N ALA A 143 15.65 12.03 -11.06
CA ALA A 143 14.71 12.75 -11.88
C ALA A 143 13.29 12.22 -11.64
N GLN A 144 12.26 13.04 -11.87
CA GLN A 144 10.89 12.68 -11.55
C GLN A 144 9.97 12.97 -12.75
N TYR A 145 9.15 11.96 -13.13
CA TYR A 145 8.09 12.12 -14.09
C TYR A 145 6.75 12.37 -13.39
N GLY A 146 5.79 12.84 -14.16
CA GLY A 146 4.46 13.20 -13.65
C GLY A 146 3.32 12.61 -14.46
N ILE A 147 2.17 13.24 -14.28
CA ILE A 147 0.93 12.95 -14.99
C ILE A 147 0.60 14.12 -15.91
N HIS A 148 -0.15 13.83 -16.96
CA HIS A 148 -0.66 14.84 -17.87
C HIS A 148 -1.67 15.74 -17.13
N PRO A 149 -1.52 17.06 -17.17
CA PRO A 149 -2.32 17.99 -16.35
C PRO A 149 -3.82 17.97 -16.65
N GLU A 150 -4.20 17.66 -17.88
CA GLU A 150 -5.61 17.64 -18.30
C GLU A 150 -6.29 16.31 -18.04
N THR A 151 -5.59 15.18 -18.26
CA THR A 151 -6.19 13.84 -18.14
C THR A 151 -5.99 13.24 -16.75
N GLY A 152 -4.97 13.67 -16.01
CA GLY A 152 -4.57 13.05 -14.73
C GLY A 152 -3.94 11.66 -14.91
N GLU A 153 -3.57 11.28 -16.13
CA GLU A 153 -2.91 10.00 -16.43
C GLU A 153 -1.39 10.19 -16.58
N ILE A 154 -0.61 9.11 -16.41
CA ILE A 154 0.85 9.15 -16.55
C ILE A 154 1.21 9.69 -17.94
N ASP A 155 2.05 10.73 -17.97
CA ASP A 155 2.59 11.30 -19.20
C ASP A 155 3.78 10.45 -19.68
N TYR A 156 3.49 9.41 -20.47
CA TYR A 156 4.52 8.52 -21.01
C TYR A 156 5.47 9.19 -21.99
N GLU A 157 5.05 10.25 -22.68
CA GLU A 157 5.93 11.05 -23.53
C GLU A 157 6.97 11.80 -22.68
N GLN A 158 6.54 12.33 -21.52
CA GLN A 158 7.44 12.92 -20.54
C GLN A 158 8.40 11.85 -19.99
N VAL A 159 7.92 10.65 -19.65
CA VAL A 159 8.78 9.56 -19.17
C VAL A 159 9.85 9.23 -20.18
N GLN A 160 9.50 9.09 -21.47
CA GLN A 160 10.44 8.82 -22.57
C GLN A 160 11.49 9.93 -22.67
N ARG A 161 11.05 11.20 -22.75
CA ARG A 161 11.94 12.36 -22.87
C ARG A 161 12.92 12.46 -21.70
N LEU A 162 12.43 12.30 -20.46
CA LEU A 162 13.28 12.35 -19.26
C LEU A 162 14.25 11.16 -19.21
N ALA A 163 13.86 9.99 -19.67
CA ALA A 163 14.75 8.84 -19.76
C ALA A 163 15.88 9.07 -20.77
N GLU A 164 15.59 9.67 -21.91
CA GLU A 164 16.59 10.04 -22.93
C GLU A 164 17.55 11.12 -22.43
N GLU A 165 17.03 12.15 -21.76
CA GLU A 165 17.79 13.28 -21.23
C GLU A 165 18.71 12.88 -20.08
N HIS A 166 18.17 12.19 -19.07
CA HIS A 166 18.90 11.89 -17.84
C HIS A 166 19.65 10.57 -17.86
N ARG A 167 19.38 9.68 -18.85
CA ARG A 167 20.00 8.35 -18.97
C ARG A 167 20.05 7.60 -17.65
N PRO A 168 18.88 7.39 -16.98
CA PRO A 168 18.84 6.73 -15.70
C PRO A 168 19.37 5.30 -15.81
N LYS A 169 20.02 4.81 -14.74
CA LYS A 169 20.39 3.41 -14.58
C LYS A 169 19.23 2.55 -14.14
N MET A 170 18.19 3.19 -13.58
CA MET A 170 16.98 2.52 -13.09
C MET A 170 15.76 3.42 -13.28
N ILE A 171 14.67 2.85 -13.81
CA ILE A 171 13.35 3.47 -13.85
C ILE A 171 12.45 2.74 -12.85
N VAL A 172 11.78 3.52 -12.01
CA VAL A 172 10.85 3.01 -10.99
C VAL A 172 9.43 3.41 -11.37
N ALA A 173 8.55 2.42 -11.56
CA ALA A 173 7.13 2.63 -11.74
C ALA A 173 6.34 2.08 -10.54
N GLY A 174 5.18 2.67 -10.29
CA GLY A 174 4.33 2.37 -9.14
C GLY A 174 3.81 3.67 -8.53
N PHE A 175 2.88 3.57 -7.59
CA PHE A 175 2.20 4.73 -7.05
C PHE A 175 1.73 4.54 -5.61
N SER A 176 1.39 5.67 -4.98
CA SER A 176 0.64 5.76 -3.72
C SER A 176 -0.75 6.38 -3.93
N ALA A 177 -0.92 7.19 -4.97
CA ALA A 177 -2.13 7.97 -5.21
C ALA A 177 -2.38 8.17 -6.73
N TYR A 178 -2.54 7.07 -7.46
CA TYR A 178 -2.88 7.08 -8.90
C TYR A 178 -4.02 6.11 -9.16
N SER A 179 -5.02 6.55 -9.93
CA SER A 179 -6.31 5.86 -10.04
C SER A 179 -6.42 4.94 -11.26
N ARG A 180 -5.51 5.04 -12.24
CA ARG A 180 -5.64 4.31 -13.51
C ARG A 180 -4.70 3.11 -13.58
N VAL A 181 -4.89 2.28 -14.60
CA VAL A 181 -3.97 1.19 -14.92
C VAL A 181 -2.65 1.76 -15.44
N ILE A 182 -1.53 1.18 -14.97
CA ILE A 182 -0.20 1.47 -15.52
C ILE A 182 0.11 0.49 -16.66
N ASP A 183 0.59 1.03 -17.77
CA ASP A 183 1.11 0.24 -18.90
C ASP A 183 2.56 -0.17 -18.62
N TRP A 184 2.73 -1.36 -18.07
CA TRP A 184 4.04 -1.90 -17.74
C TRP A 184 4.92 -2.14 -18.97
N ALA A 185 4.31 -2.56 -20.09
CA ALA A 185 5.04 -2.81 -21.34
C ALA A 185 5.64 -1.54 -21.91
N ARG A 186 4.92 -0.41 -21.81
CA ARG A 186 5.44 0.89 -22.25
C ARG A 186 6.60 1.36 -21.39
N PHE A 187 6.52 1.19 -20.08
CA PHE A 187 7.66 1.46 -19.18
C PHE A 187 8.85 0.56 -19.47
N GLU A 188 8.63 -0.74 -19.68
CA GLU A 188 9.71 -1.66 -20.07
C GLU A 188 10.40 -1.20 -21.35
N THR A 189 9.63 -0.85 -22.40
CA THR A 189 10.17 -0.36 -23.65
C THR A 189 11.05 0.87 -23.45
N ILE A 190 10.60 1.84 -22.67
CA ILE A 190 11.36 3.05 -22.33
C ILE A 190 12.66 2.67 -21.58
N ALA A 191 12.58 1.81 -20.57
CA ALA A 191 13.74 1.42 -19.78
C ALA A 191 14.79 0.70 -20.63
N ARG A 192 14.37 -0.27 -21.46
CA ARG A 192 15.28 -0.99 -22.37
C ARG A 192 15.91 -0.05 -23.40
N GLY A 193 15.15 0.93 -23.90
CA GLY A 193 15.62 1.93 -24.87
C GLY A 193 16.80 2.78 -24.37
N VAL A 194 16.95 2.95 -23.06
CA VAL A 194 18.05 3.70 -22.43
C VAL A 194 19.04 2.80 -21.66
N GLY A 195 18.84 1.48 -21.67
CA GLY A 195 19.69 0.51 -20.95
C GLY A 195 19.51 0.56 -19.42
N ALA A 196 18.33 0.96 -18.94
CA ALA A 196 18.02 1.04 -17.53
C ALA A 196 17.39 -0.27 -17.02
N TYR A 197 17.62 -0.58 -15.74
CA TYR A 197 16.81 -1.55 -15.03
C TYR A 197 15.38 -1.01 -14.84
N PHE A 198 14.39 -1.89 -14.95
CA PHE A 198 13.00 -1.55 -14.69
C PHE A 198 12.54 -2.19 -13.38
N VAL A 199 12.19 -1.36 -12.39
CA VAL A 199 11.70 -1.77 -11.08
C VAL A 199 10.26 -1.32 -10.92
N VAL A 200 9.40 -2.21 -10.45
CA VAL A 200 8.00 -1.89 -10.16
C VAL A 200 7.71 -2.04 -8.67
N ASP A 201 7.24 -0.97 -8.04
CA ASP A 201 6.65 -1.00 -6.72
C ASP A 201 5.12 -1.14 -6.86
N MET A 202 4.62 -2.39 -6.74
CA MET A 202 3.19 -2.68 -6.84
C MET A 202 2.47 -2.65 -5.49
N ALA A 203 3.05 -2.03 -4.45
CA ALA A 203 2.54 -2.10 -3.08
C ALA A 203 1.05 -1.79 -2.94
N HIS A 204 0.54 -0.81 -3.66
CA HIS A 204 -0.87 -0.45 -3.60
C HIS A 204 -1.79 -1.47 -4.27
N VAL A 205 -1.35 -2.09 -5.35
CA VAL A 205 -2.18 -2.99 -6.17
C VAL A 205 -1.85 -4.48 -6.02
N ALA A 206 -0.94 -4.85 -5.12
CA ALA A 206 -0.48 -6.24 -4.99
C ALA A 206 -1.61 -7.27 -4.80
N GLY A 207 -2.64 -6.94 -4.02
CA GLY A 207 -3.81 -7.81 -3.85
C GLY A 207 -4.63 -7.93 -5.14
N LEU A 208 -4.76 -6.85 -5.90
CA LEU A 208 -5.47 -6.84 -7.20
C LEU A 208 -4.70 -7.65 -8.25
N VAL A 209 -3.36 -7.52 -8.27
CA VAL A 209 -2.47 -8.32 -9.12
C VAL A 209 -2.57 -9.80 -8.75
N ALA A 210 -2.49 -10.14 -7.46
CA ALA A 210 -2.61 -11.51 -6.96
C ALA A 210 -3.95 -12.17 -7.35
N ALA A 211 -5.02 -11.38 -7.36
CA ALA A 211 -6.36 -11.83 -7.77
C ALA A 211 -6.57 -11.86 -9.30
N GLY A 212 -5.61 -11.39 -10.10
CA GLY A 212 -5.72 -11.30 -11.56
C GLY A 212 -6.75 -10.28 -12.04
N VAL A 213 -7.02 -9.23 -11.25
CA VAL A 213 -7.95 -8.14 -11.59
C VAL A 213 -7.24 -6.80 -11.86
N TYR A 214 -5.92 -6.80 -11.82
CA TYR A 214 -5.03 -5.73 -12.26
C TYR A 214 -3.82 -6.36 -12.97
N PRO A 215 -3.25 -5.74 -14.02
CA PRO A 215 -2.16 -6.35 -14.77
C PRO A 215 -0.91 -6.59 -13.91
N SER A 216 -0.30 -7.76 -14.07
CA SER A 216 0.93 -8.13 -13.36
C SER A 216 2.16 -7.48 -14.00
N PRO A 217 3.04 -6.85 -13.22
CA PRO A 217 4.31 -6.32 -13.71
C PRO A 217 5.40 -7.38 -13.90
N LEU A 218 5.21 -8.61 -13.42
CA LEU A 218 6.25 -9.64 -13.34
C LEU A 218 6.87 -10.04 -14.69
N ALA A 219 6.09 -9.92 -15.78
CA ALA A 219 6.60 -10.24 -17.13
C ALA A 219 7.52 -9.14 -17.70
N HIS A 220 7.45 -7.93 -17.14
CA HIS A 220 8.08 -6.72 -17.68
C HIS A 220 9.26 -6.21 -16.83
N ALA A 221 9.15 -6.31 -15.52
CA ALA A 221 10.11 -5.74 -14.59
C ALA A 221 11.28 -6.69 -14.28
N ASP A 222 12.49 -6.12 -14.09
CA ASP A 222 13.64 -6.87 -13.57
C ASP A 222 13.44 -7.27 -12.12
N VAL A 223 12.86 -6.36 -11.32
CA VAL A 223 12.51 -6.58 -9.91
C VAL A 223 11.16 -5.95 -9.60
N VAL A 224 10.33 -6.66 -8.86
CA VAL A 224 9.06 -6.17 -8.34
C VAL A 224 9.12 -6.15 -6.81
N THR A 225 8.77 -5.02 -6.22
CA THR A 225 8.63 -4.87 -4.77
C THR A 225 7.18 -4.66 -4.39
N THR A 226 6.84 -5.00 -3.16
CA THR A 226 5.51 -4.72 -2.61
C THR A 226 5.53 -4.66 -1.09
N THR A 227 4.45 -4.13 -0.53
CA THR A 227 4.06 -4.33 0.87
C THR A 227 3.08 -5.49 0.99
N THR A 228 2.91 -6.02 2.20
CA THR A 228 1.98 -7.13 2.45
C THR A 228 0.67 -6.72 3.14
N HIS A 229 0.52 -5.45 3.56
CA HIS A 229 -0.54 -4.99 4.46
C HIS A 229 -1.61 -4.07 3.85
N LYS A 230 -1.56 -3.79 2.53
CA LYS A 230 -2.55 -2.94 1.84
C LYS A 230 -3.65 -3.80 1.21
N THR A 231 -3.79 -3.77 -0.10
CA THR A 231 -4.76 -4.64 -0.80
C THR A 231 -4.50 -6.14 -0.58
N LEU A 232 -3.25 -6.54 -0.29
CA LEU A 232 -2.91 -7.94 0.01
C LEU A 232 -3.40 -8.42 1.38
N ARG A 233 -3.83 -7.51 2.28
CA ARG A 233 -4.50 -7.78 3.57
C ARG A 233 -3.68 -8.64 4.55
N GLY A 234 -2.35 -8.58 4.48
CA GLY A 234 -1.44 -9.29 5.37
C GLY A 234 -0.88 -8.43 6.51
N PRO A 235 0.16 -8.93 7.19
CA PRO A 235 0.87 -8.17 8.21
C PRO A 235 1.66 -7.02 7.58
N ARG A 236 2.02 -6.02 8.37
CA ARG A 236 2.93 -4.96 7.92
C ARG A 236 4.31 -5.53 7.63
N GLY A 237 4.74 -5.39 6.39
CA GLY A 237 6.02 -5.92 5.92
C GLY A 237 6.23 -5.63 4.43
N GLY A 238 7.39 -6.02 3.91
CA GLY A 238 7.76 -5.93 2.50
C GLY A 238 7.99 -7.31 1.87
N LEU A 239 8.05 -7.32 0.55
CA LEU A 239 8.30 -8.51 -0.27
C LEU A 239 9.02 -8.08 -1.55
N ILE A 240 9.98 -8.88 -2.00
CA ILE A 240 10.67 -8.70 -3.28
C ILE A 240 10.41 -9.92 -4.13
N LEU A 241 10.07 -9.71 -5.40
CA LEU A 241 9.79 -10.74 -6.40
C LEU A 241 10.65 -10.49 -7.64
N ALA A 242 11.04 -11.54 -8.35
CA ALA A 242 11.69 -11.43 -9.64
C ALA A 242 11.44 -12.67 -10.50
N ARG A 243 11.70 -12.54 -11.80
CA ARG A 243 11.87 -13.67 -12.70
C ARG A 243 13.25 -14.31 -12.49
N ALA A 244 13.48 -15.46 -13.09
CA ALA A 244 14.76 -16.17 -13.00
C ALA A 244 15.92 -15.32 -13.55
N ASN A 245 16.81 -14.90 -12.65
CA ASN A 245 18.05 -14.21 -12.94
C ASN A 245 19.00 -14.40 -11.74
N GLU A 246 19.98 -15.29 -11.86
CA GLU A 246 20.85 -15.66 -10.75
C GLU A 246 21.69 -14.49 -10.23
N GLU A 247 22.16 -13.60 -11.11
CA GLU A 247 22.94 -12.43 -10.70
C GLU A 247 22.12 -11.48 -9.85
N ILE A 248 20.92 -11.11 -10.33
CA ILE A 248 20.02 -10.19 -9.63
C ILE A 248 19.57 -10.82 -8.30
N THR A 249 19.13 -12.07 -8.31
CA THR A 249 18.58 -12.72 -7.09
C THR A 249 19.65 -12.93 -6.02
N ARG A 250 20.90 -13.21 -6.41
CA ARG A 250 22.02 -13.27 -5.48
C ARG A 250 22.30 -11.89 -4.84
N LYS A 251 22.30 -10.82 -5.64
CA LYS A 251 22.48 -9.46 -5.14
C LYS A 251 21.32 -9.07 -4.21
N LEU A 252 20.06 -9.35 -4.59
CA LEU A 252 18.90 -9.09 -3.76
C LEU A 252 19.01 -9.77 -2.39
N ASN A 253 19.36 -11.06 -2.33
CA ASN A 253 19.57 -11.75 -1.07
C ASN A 253 20.66 -11.08 -0.23
N SER A 254 21.81 -10.76 -0.84
CA SER A 254 22.92 -10.11 -0.15
C SER A 254 22.56 -8.72 0.36
N LEU A 255 21.77 -7.96 -0.39
CA LEU A 255 21.38 -6.60 -0.01
C LEU A 255 20.20 -6.58 1.00
N VAL A 256 19.37 -7.61 1.05
CA VAL A 256 18.43 -7.77 2.17
C VAL A 256 19.22 -8.16 3.42
N PHE A 257 19.96 -9.26 3.39
CA PHE A 257 20.81 -9.69 4.48
C PHE A 257 22.18 -10.14 3.96
N PRO A 258 23.28 -9.60 4.48
CA PRO A 258 23.42 -8.64 5.60
C PRO A 258 23.37 -7.15 5.19
N GLY A 259 23.07 -6.81 3.94
CA GLY A 259 23.29 -5.48 3.38
C GLY A 259 22.46 -4.35 4.02
N THR A 260 21.18 -4.57 4.26
CA THR A 260 20.27 -3.53 4.81
C THR A 260 19.55 -3.96 6.09
N GLN A 261 19.57 -5.25 6.42
CA GLN A 261 18.91 -5.82 7.60
C GLN A 261 19.81 -6.82 8.30
N GLY A 262 19.54 -7.06 9.61
CA GLY A 262 20.06 -8.15 10.41
C GLY A 262 19.03 -9.27 10.55
N GLY A 263 18.71 -9.69 11.80
CA GLY A 263 17.77 -10.76 12.09
C GLY A 263 16.38 -10.49 11.51
N PRO A 264 15.82 -11.42 10.73
CA PRO A 264 14.49 -11.28 10.17
C PRO A 264 13.42 -11.41 11.26
N LEU A 265 12.25 -10.79 11.03
CA LEU A 265 11.11 -10.83 11.95
C LEU A 265 10.31 -12.11 11.69
N MET A 266 10.66 -13.22 12.34
CA MET A 266 10.10 -14.54 12.04
C MET A 266 8.60 -14.64 12.30
N HIS A 267 8.06 -13.94 13.30
CA HIS A 267 6.62 -13.83 13.55
C HIS A 267 5.89 -13.09 12.43
N VAL A 268 6.49 -12.05 11.84
CA VAL A 268 5.94 -11.35 10.66
C VAL A 268 6.01 -12.24 9.42
N ILE A 269 7.09 -12.99 9.22
CA ILE A 269 7.23 -13.91 8.09
C ILE A 269 6.18 -15.04 8.19
N ALA A 270 5.93 -15.59 9.38
CA ALA A 270 4.86 -16.54 9.60
C ALA A 270 3.48 -15.91 9.25
N ALA A 271 3.23 -14.69 9.67
CA ALA A 271 2.00 -13.97 9.33
C ALA A 271 1.88 -13.68 7.82
N LYS A 272 3.00 -13.39 7.12
CA LYS A 272 3.02 -13.33 5.65
C LYS A 272 2.66 -14.68 5.03
N ALA A 273 3.18 -15.79 5.58
CA ALA A 273 2.83 -17.13 5.08
C ALA A 273 1.32 -17.39 5.19
N VAL A 274 0.69 -16.99 6.30
CA VAL A 274 -0.78 -17.08 6.47
C VAL A 274 -1.50 -16.22 5.43
N ALA A 275 -1.18 -14.95 5.34
CA ALA A 275 -1.84 -14.02 4.43
C ALA A 275 -1.72 -14.44 2.95
N LEU A 276 -0.55 -14.94 2.54
CA LEU A 276 -0.33 -15.45 1.19
C LEU A 276 -1.14 -16.72 0.91
N LEU A 277 -1.38 -17.56 1.93
CA LEU A 277 -2.28 -18.70 1.78
C LEU A 277 -3.74 -18.28 1.65
N GLU A 278 -4.17 -17.28 2.43
CA GLU A 278 -5.51 -16.68 2.29
C GLU A 278 -5.68 -16.05 0.90
N ALA A 279 -4.65 -15.37 0.38
CA ALA A 279 -4.68 -14.77 -0.95
C ALA A 279 -4.72 -15.80 -2.11
N LEU A 280 -4.30 -17.03 -1.87
CA LEU A 280 -4.42 -18.15 -2.83
C LEU A 280 -5.83 -18.76 -2.88
N GLN A 281 -6.73 -18.41 -1.96
CA GLN A 281 -8.08 -18.95 -1.93
C GLN A 281 -9.01 -18.22 -2.92
N PRO A 282 -10.03 -18.89 -3.48
CA PRO A 282 -10.99 -18.27 -4.40
C PRO A 282 -11.69 -17.03 -3.82
N GLU A 283 -12.01 -17.04 -2.54
CA GLU A 283 -12.71 -15.96 -1.82
C GLU A 283 -11.91 -14.66 -1.84
N PHE A 284 -10.59 -14.74 -1.90
CA PHE A 284 -9.76 -13.54 -2.01
C PHE A 284 -9.91 -12.86 -3.37
N ARG A 285 -10.13 -13.62 -4.44
CA ARG A 285 -10.41 -13.07 -5.77
C ARG A 285 -11.75 -12.33 -5.79
N GLU A 286 -12.77 -12.91 -5.18
CA GLU A 286 -14.09 -12.26 -5.07
C GLU A 286 -14.00 -10.98 -4.23
N TYR A 287 -13.27 -11.03 -3.12
CA TYR A 287 -12.98 -9.86 -2.31
C TYR A 287 -12.34 -8.74 -3.13
N GLN A 288 -11.30 -9.01 -3.93
CA GLN A 288 -10.64 -7.99 -4.75
C GLN A 288 -11.53 -7.44 -5.87
N ARG A 289 -12.39 -8.26 -6.45
CA ARG A 289 -13.43 -7.78 -7.39
C ARG A 289 -14.38 -6.82 -6.71
N GLN A 290 -14.81 -7.14 -5.49
CA GLN A 290 -15.67 -6.26 -4.72
C GLN A 290 -14.98 -4.95 -4.35
N VAL A 291 -13.68 -4.98 -4.02
CA VAL A 291 -12.88 -3.77 -3.77
C VAL A 291 -12.93 -2.82 -4.98
N LEU A 292 -12.73 -3.34 -6.21
CA LEU A 292 -12.82 -2.55 -7.44
C LEU A 292 -14.23 -2.01 -7.67
N THR A 293 -15.25 -2.86 -7.49
CA THR A 293 -16.64 -2.48 -7.68
C THR A 293 -17.03 -1.36 -6.72
N ASN A 294 -16.65 -1.48 -5.47
CA ASN A 294 -16.88 -0.47 -4.44
C ASN A 294 -16.18 0.86 -4.75
N ALA A 295 -14.91 0.81 -5.19
CA ALA A 295 -14.15 2.02 -5.53
C ALA A 295 -14.81 2.79 -6.70
N ARG A 296 -15.23 2.07 -7.74
CA ARG A 296 -15.92 2.65 -8.90
C ARG A 296 -17.27 3.24 -8.51
N ALA A 297 -18.06 2.52 -7.73
CA ALA A 297 -19.38 2.98 -7.29
C ALA A 297 -19.27 4.24 -6.42
N MET A 298 -18.32 4.25 -5.47
CA MET A 298 -18.10 5.40 -4.60
C MET A 298 -17.63 6.64 -5.37
N ALA A 299 -16.67 6.48 -6.28
CA ALA A 299 -16.18 7.55 -7.15
C ALA A 299 -17.31 8.11 -8.03
N ALA A 300 -18.11 7.24 -8.67
CA ALA A 300 -19.25 7.65 -9.50
C ALA A 300 -20.33 8.37 -8.67
N ARG A 301 -20.62 7.91 -7.44
CA ARG A 301 -21.58 8.56 -6.55
C ARG A 301 -21.12 9.96 -6.17
N LEU A 302 -19.86 10.15 -5.78
CA LEU A 302 -19.31 11.47 -5.48
C LEU A 302 -19.29 12.39 -6.72
N ALA A 303 -18.94 11.85 -7.90
CA ALA A 303 -19.02 12.60 -9.16
C ALA A 303 -20.45 13.08 -9.45
N SER A 304 -21.47 12.24 -9.21
CA SER A 304 -22.88 12.60 -9.37
C SER A 304 -23.35 13.67 -8.38
N ARG A 305 -22.61 13.87 -7.27
CA ARG A 305 -22.79 14.94 -6.29
C ARG A 305 -22.01 16.20 -6.64
N GLY A 306 -21.39 16.25 -7.81
CA GLY A 306 -20.65 17.40 -8.31
C GLY A 306 -19.22 17.52 -7.79
N TYR A 307 -18.62 16.44 -7.27
CA TYR A 307 -17.19 16.40 -6.92
C TYR A 307 -16.35 15.95 -8.12
N GLN A 308 -15.26 16.67 -8.36
CA GLN A 308 -14.31 16.30 -9.40
C GLN A 308 -13.47 15.10 -8.94
N ILE A 309 -13.52 14.00 -9.70
CA ILE A 309 -12.66 12.86 -9.52
C ILE A 309 -11.47 12.98 -10.48
N VAL A 310 -10.25 12.99 -9.94
CA VAL A 310 -9.02 13.08 -10.74
C VAL A 310 -8.97 11.91 -11.72
N SER A 311 -8.58 12.16 -12.96
CA SER A 311 -8.63 11.25 -14.11
C SER A 311 -10.04 10.70 -14.44
N GLY A 312 -11.12 11.31 -13.94
CA GLY A 312 -12.49 10.97 -14.28
C GLY A 312 -13.02 9.66 -13.69
N GLY A 313 -12.27 8.98 -12.79
CA GLY A 313 -12.71 7.74 -12.16
C GLY A 313 -11.56 6.87 -11.65
N THR A 314 -11.80 5.56 -11.52
CA THR A 314 -10.76 4.63 -11.06
C THR A 314 -10.85 3.26 -11.72
N ASP A 315 -9.67 2.66 -11.94
CA ASP A 315 -9.48 1.28 -12.41
C ASP A 315 -8.90 0.37 -11.31
N ASN A 316 -8.69 0.92 -10.09
CA ASN A 316 -8.14 0.17 -8.96
C ASN A 316 -8.93 0.43 -7.67
N HIS A 317 -8.31 0.24 -6.51
CA HIS A 317 -8.93 0.29 -5.17
C HIS A 317 -9.05 1.70 -4.59
N LEU A 318 -8.51 2.72 -5.26
CA LEU A 318 -8.50 4.10 -4.76
C LEU A 318 -8.87 5.10 -5.85
N PHE A 319 -9.23 6.29 -5.41
CA PHE A 319 -9.36 7.47 -6.27
C PHE A 319 -8.99 8.74 -5.50
N LEU A 320 -8.72 9.80 -6.26
CA LEU A 320 -8.50 11.13 -5.72
C LEU A 320 -9.73 12.00 -6.02
N MET A 321 -10.26 12.66 -4.99
CA MET A 321 -11.32 13.63 -5.09
C MET A 321 -10.74 15.04 -4.91
N SER A 322 -10.95 15.93 -5.89
CA SER A 322 -10.50 17.32 -5.83
C SER A 322 -11.49 18.19 -5.07
N LEU A 323 -10.94 19.09 -4.24
CA LEU A 323 -11.61 20.18 -3.53
C LEU A 323 -11.03 21.53 -3.94
N ALA A 324 -10.31 21.60 -5.07
CA ALA A 324 -9.63 22.82 -5.50
C ALA A 324 -10.62 23.95 -5.83
N ASP A 325 -11.81 23.59 -6.31
CA ASP A 325 -12.93 24.48 -6.63
C ASP A 325 -13.91 24.71 -5.45
N ARG A 326 -13.59 24.16 -4.27
CA ARG A 326 -14.43 24.24 -3.07
C ARG A 326 -13.82 25.17 -2.02
N ASN A 327 -14.70 25.75 -1.19
CA ASN A 327 -14.31 26.63 -0.07
C ASN A 327 -13.87 25.82 1.17
N ILE A 328 -13.23 24.65 0.96
CA ILE A 328 -12.69 23.80 2.03
C ILE A 328 -11.34 23.24 1.58
N THR A 329 -10.39 23.12 2.52
CA THR A 329 -9.09 22.51 2.22
C THR A 329 -9.14 20.99 2.44
N GLY A 330 -8.20 20.27 1.83
CA GLY A 330 -8.05 18.84 2.11
C GLY A 330 -7.80 18.55 3.60
N LYS A 331 -7.03 19.44 4.28
CA LYS A 331 -6.78 19.34 5.72
C LYS A 331 -8.06 19.50 6.55
N ASP A 332 -8.89 20.49 6.22
CA ASP A 332 -10.12 20.74 6.98
C ASP A 332 -11.17 19.65 6.71
N ALA A 333 -11.26 19.18 5.47
CA ALA A 333 -12.12 18.08 5.07
C ALA A 333 -11.74 16.77 5.79
N ASP A 334 -10.45 16.40 5.83
CA ASP A 334 -9.91 15.26 6.58
C ASP A 334 -10.32 15.36 8.08
N ALA A 335 -10.07 16.49 8.71
CA ALA A 335 -10.42 16.72 10.11
C ALA A 335 -11.94 16.66 10.39
N ALA A 336 -12.75 17.18 9.47
CA ALA A 336 -14.21 17.17 9.60
C ALA A 336 -14.81 15.76 9.45
N LEU A 337 -14.36 15.04 8.44
CA LEU A 337 -14.78 13.66 8.20
C LEU A 337 -14.35 12.75 9.37
N GLY A 338 -13.13 12.95 9.91
CA GLY A 338 -12.68 12.24 11.11
C GLY A 338 -13.62 12.43 12.31
N ARG A 339 -14.15 13.64 12.52
CA ARG A 339 -15.17 13.90 13.56
C ARG A 339 -16.52 13.24 13.26
N ALA A 340 -16.81 12.99 11.99
CA ALA A 340 -18.01 12.24 11.56
C ALA A 340 -17.77 10.71 11.53
N ASN A 341 -16.67 10.22 12.10
CA ASN A 341 -16.26 8.81 12.09
C ASN A 341 -15.98 8.25 10.68
N ILE A 342 -15.51 9.09 9.75
CA ILE A 342 -15.07 8.69 8.41
C ILE A 342 -13.58 9.03 8.29
N THR A 343 -12.72 8.02 8.20
CA THR A 343 -11.27 8.18 8.16
C THR A 343 -10.77 8.20 6.72
N VAL A 344 -10.22 9.33 6.28
CA VAL A 344 -9.60 9.55 4.98
C VAL A 344 -8.20 10.13 5.16
N ASN A 345 -7.50 10.45 4.10
CA ASN A 345 -6.32 11.33 4.19
C ASN A 345 -6.37 12.44 3.15
N LYS A 346 -5.95 13.64 3.56
CA LYS A 346 -5.69 14.72 2.62
C LYS A 346 -4.61 14.31 1.63
N ASN A 347 -4.73 14.76 0.39
CA ASN A 347 -3.77 14.48 -0.66
C ASN A 347 -3.70 15.66 -1.64
N ALA A 348 -2.48 15.96 -2.12
CA ALA A 348 -2.34 16.91 -3.21
C ALA A 348 -3.06 16.39 -4.47
N VAL A 349 -3.62 17.29 -5.25
CA VAL A 349 -4.20 17.01 -6.57
C VAL A 349 -3.27 17.55 -7.65
N PRO A 350 -3.39 17.13 -8.91
CA PRO A 350 -2.58 17.68 -10.00
C PRO A 350 -2.72 19.20 -10.05
N ASN A 351 -1.58 19.91 -10.17
CA ASN A 351 -1.52 21.39 -10.14
C ASN A 351 -2.16 22.00 -8.88
N ASP A 352 -2.01 21.36 -7.74
CA ASP A 352 -2.61 21.80 -6.49
C ASP A 352 -2.20 23.25 -6.17
N PRO A 353 -3.17 24.20 -6.00
CA PRO A 353 -2.87 25.57 -5.66
C PRO A 353 -2.41 25.75 -4.20
N ARG A 354 -2.55 24.72 -3.36
CA ARG A 354 -2.24 24.77 -1.93
C ARG A 354 -0.96 23.93 -1.62
N PRO A 355 -0.21 24.32 -0.57
CA PRO A 355 0.98 23.57 -0.20
C PRO A 355 0.62 22.15 0.29
N PRO A 356 1.53 21.15 0.19
CA PRO A 356 1.25 19.73 0.51
C PRO A 356 0.70 19.47 1.91
N MET A 357 1.04 20.31 2.89
CA MET A 357 0.54 20.19 4.28
C MET A 357 -0.93 20.59 4.43
N VAL A 358 -1.47 21.34 3.47
CA VAL A 358 -2.88 21.78 3.40
C VAL A 358 -3.64 20.91 2.42
N ALA A 359 -3.13 20.79 1.19
CA ALA A 359 -3.65 20.05 0.06
C ALA A 359 -5.08 20.46 -0.36
N SER A 360 -5.43 20.15 -1.60
CA SER A 360 -6.75 20.46 -2.16
C SER A 360 -7.53 19.22 -2.54
N GLY A 361 -7.20 18.07 -1.98
CA GLY A 361 -7.92 16.84 -2.27
C GLY A 361 -7.92 15.84 -1.12
N LEU A 362 -8.70 14.80 -1.35
CA LEU A 362 -8.76 13.61 -0.49
C LEU A 362 -8.41 12.37 -1.31
N ARG A 363 -7.59 11.48 -0.75
CA ARG A 363 -7.41 10.12 -1.27
C ARG A 363 -8.37 9.20 -0.52
N ILE A 364 -9.14 8.44 -1.29
CA ILE A 364 -10.18 7.54 -0.80
C ILE A 364 -9.93 6.15 -1.38
N GLY A 365 -9.99 5.13 -0.54
CA GLY A 365 -9.82 3.73 -0.93
C GLY A 365 -10.79 2.81 -0.23
N THR A 366 -11.05 1.65 -0.80
CA THR A 366 -12.10 0.73 -0.37
C THR A 366 -11.64 -0.63 0.18
N PRO A 367 -10.34 -0.94 0.36
CA PRO A 367 -9.95 -2.27 0.85
C PRO A 367 -10.48 -2.59 2.25
N ALA A 368 -10.32 -1.68 3.22
CA ALA A 368 -10.76 -1.89 4.60
C ALA A 368 -12.28 -1.96 4.72
N SER A 369 -13.00 -1.04 4.09
CA SER A 369 -14.47 -1.04 4.08
C SER A 369 -15.05 -2.30 3.40
N THR A 370 -14.40 -2.81 2.34
CA THR A 370 -14.77 -4.08 1.72
C THR A 370 -14.47 -5.28 2.62
N THR A 371 -13.34 -5.27 3.35
CA THR A 371 -12.99 -6.33 4.31
C THR A 371 -14.03 -6.44 5.42
N ARG A 372 -14.58 -5.32 5.89
CA ARG A 372 -15.66 -5.34 6.90
C ARG A 372 -17.05 -5.72 6.33
N GLY A 373 -17.16 -5.97 5.01
CA GLY A 373 -18.37 -6.49 4.37
C GLY A 373 -19.20 -5.47 3.59
N PHE A 374 -18.73 -4.23 3.41
CA PHE A 374 -19.44 -3.24 2.62
C PHE A 374 -19.54 -3.65 1.15
N GLN A 375 -20.74 -3.45 0.59
CA GLN A 375 -21.06 -3.63 -0.81
C GLN A 375 -21.36 -2.25 -1.44
N VAL A 376 -21.77 -2.24 -2.70
CA VAL A 376 -22.09 -1.00 -3.46
C VAL A 376 -23.02 -0.08 -2.68
N ARG A 377 -24.09 -0.61 -2.09
CA ARG A 377 -25.07 0.17 -1.34
C ARG A 377 -24.45 0.93 -0.16
N GLU A 378 -23.60 0.24 0.61
CA GLU A 378 -22.97 0.82 1.78
C GLU A 378 -21.94 1.89 1.39
N VAL A 379 -21.12 1.66 0.34
CA VAL A 379 -20.13 2.65 -0.10
C VAL A 379 -20.77 3.87 -0.76
N GLU A 380 -21.89 3.73 -1.47
CA GLU A 380 -22.69 4.84 -1.97
C GLU A 380 -23.30 5.66 -0.82
N GLN A 381 -23.80 5.00 0.23
CA GLN A 381 -24.27 5.66 1.45
C GLN A 381 -23.16 6.44 2.14
N VAL A 382 -21.94 5.89 2.21
CA VAL A 382 -20.78 6.60 2.76
C VAL A 382 -20.39 7.78 1.87
N ALA A 383 -20.46 7.66 0.55
CA ALA A 383 -20.25 8.78 -0.38
C ALA A 383 -21.25 9.92 -0.12
N ASP A 384 -22.52 9.60 0.13
CA ASP A 384 -23.53 10.59 0.52
C ASP A 384 -23.22 11.25 1.87
N PHE A 385 -22.71 10.51 2.85
CA PHE A 385 -22.27 11.06 4.13
C PHE A 385 -21.09 12.03 3.97
N ILE A 386 -20.10 11.66 3.15
CA ILE A 386 -18.98 12.54 2.81
C ILE A 386 -19.50 13.82 2.17
N ALA A 387 -20.35 13.70 1.15
CA ALA A 387 -20.91 14.86 0.46
C ALA A 387 -21.72 15.77 1.42
N GLU A 388 -22.55 15.22 2.31
CA GLU A 388 -23.35 16.00 3.28
C GLU A 388 -22.47 16.84 4.21
N VAL A 389 -21.34 16.29 4.68
CA VAL A 389 -20.39 17.03 5.54
C VAL A 389 -19.66 18.13 4.74
N LEU A 390 -19.24 17.83 3.51
CA LEU A 390 -18.43 18.74 2.70
C LEU A 390 -19.28 19.84 2.01
N ASP A 391 -20.50 19.52 1.59
CA ASP A 391 -21.44 20.50 1.02
C ASP A 391 -21.87 21.56 2.06
N ALA A 392 -21.84 21.18 3.35
CA ALA A 392 -22.05 22.09 4.48
C ALA A 392 -20.77 22.78 4.96
N GLU A 393 -19.68 22.79 4.17
CA GLU A 393 -18.38 23.38 4.52
C GLU A 393 -17.89 22.94 5.93
N ALA A 394 -18.08 21.68 6.28
CA ALA A 394 -17.72 21.09 7.57
C ALA A 394 -18.46 21.73 8.79
N ALA A 395 -19.62 22.28 8.60
CA ALA A 395 -20.41 22.84 9.69
C ALA A 395 -20.66 21.79 10.80
N PRO A 396 -20.49 22.15 12.09
CA PRO A 396 -20.68 21.20 13.20
C PRO A 396 -22.03 20.46 13.17
N ALA A 397 -23.11 21.15 12.80
CA ALA A 397 -24.44 20.56 12.71
C ALA A 397 -24.53 19.44 11.66
N ALA A 398 -23.80 19.51 10.54
CA ALA A 398 -23.74 18.44 9.55
C ALA A 398 -22.97 17.23 10.08
N ILE A 399 -21.85 17.45 10.76
CA ILE A 399 -21.04 16.41 11.39
C ILE A 399 -21.89 15.64 12.43
N GLU A 400 -22.58 16.36 13.31
CA GLU A 400 -23.43 15.76 14.34
C GLU A 400 -24.64 14.98 13.77
N ARG A 401 -25.14 15.34 12.61
CA ARG A 401 -26.21 14.57 11.91
C ARG A 401 -25.65 13.31 11.24
N VAL A 402 -24.44 13.37 10.68
CA VAL A 402 -23.83 12.26 9.94
C VAL A 402 -23.27 11.19 10.89
N ARG A 403 -22.58 11.61 11.95
CA ARG A 403 -21.88 10.71 12.88
C ARG A 403 -22.73 9.54 13.42
N PRO A 404 -23.95 9.71 13.96
CA PRO A 404 -24.77 8.60 14.44
C PRO A 404 -25.17 7.61 13.33
N ARG A 405 -25.34 8.10 12.10
CA ARG A 405 -25.65 7.26 10.93
C ARG A 405 -24.45 6.42 10.49
N VAL A 406 -23.23 6.97 10.64
CA VAL A 406 -21.99 6.20 10.43
C VAL A 406 -21.83 5.13 11.48
N LEU A 407 -22.08 5.44 12.77
CA LEU A 407 -22.06 4.46 13.87
C LEU A 407 -23.08 3.34 13.65
N GLU A 408 -24.31 3.67 13.24
CA GLU A 408 -25.34 2.69 12.90
C GLU A 408 -24.89 1.77 11.74
N LEU A 409 -24.31 2.37 10.68
CA LEU A 409 -23.79 1.60 9.56
C LEU A 409 -22.66 0.66 10.02
N CYS A 410 -21.70 1.17 10.78
CA CYS A 410 -20.58 0.38 11.29
C CYS A 410 -21.05 -0.77 12.21
N GLY A 411 -22.04 -0.53 13.05
CA GLY A 411 -22.61 -1.55 13.94
C GLY A 411 -23.24 -2.75 13.22
N ARG A 412 -23.70 -2.58 11.97
CA ARG A 412 -24.20 -3.68 11.14
C ARG A 412 -23.09 -4.54 10.52
N PHE A 413 -21.87 -4.04 10.51
CA PHE A 413 -20.72 -4.69 9.87
C PHE A 413 -19.50 -4.64 10.82
N PRO A 414 -19.53 -5.39 11.92
CA PRO A 414 -18.41 -5.40 12.87
C PRO A 414 -17.12 -5.95 12.21
N VAL A 415 -15.99 -5.42 12.63
CA VAL A 415 -14.67 -5.84 12.11
C VAL A 415 -14.16 -7.06 12.87
N TYR A 416 -14.35 -7.08 14.19
CA TYR A 416 -13.77 -8.11 15.07
C TYR A 416 -14.82 -9.06 15.65
N GLY A 417 -16.08 -8.93 15.26
CA GLY A 417 -17.18 -9.88 15.47
C GLY A 417 -17.68 -9.99 16.90
#